data_e3b7798371dbab5686dde37ee38a2595
#
_entry.id   e3b7798371dbab5686dde37ee38a2595
#
_cell.length_a   1.000
_cell.length_b   1.000
_cell.length_c   1.000
_cell.angle_alpha   90.00
_cell.angle_beta   90.00
_cell.angle_gamma   90.00
#
_symmetry.space_group_name_H-M   'P 1'
#
loop_
_entity.id
_entity.type
_entity.pdbx_description
1 polymer ?
#
loop_
_entity_poly.entity_id
_entity_poly.type
_entity_poly.pdbx_seq_one_letter_code
_entity_poly.pdbx_strand_id
1 'polypeptide(L)'
;MINPTTTVRGFAAGDEGPLVAAWNRGMPADPTTSGWLRDCVLLDPNFDPVGLRVAVVGGEFAGCAYGVRRLVPLAPSTDLEPGIGWIPFFFVAPEHRGRGLGRRLVEEALAFLARHGRTTVEFAPYTPNYVLPGVDAAVYPDAYRLLERLGFRTLYTPVAMDRTLVGYTMPDEVRELRAAREREGYAFRAPADGELPELIRFAAGVFNPDWGEAIRRMGDRGRLLVAVRERIVGFAAYGAYREIPERFGPFGVDPAERGTGLGKILLHAAMTGMRAEGLHGSWFLWTGETGPAGNLYTRAGYEVTRRFHVMRLVQPR
;
A
#
# COMPACT_ATOMS: atom_id res chain seq x y z
N MET A 1 27.49 -33.59 12.30
CA MET A 1 26.74 -32.39 12.74
C MET A 1 25.26 -32.72 12.61
N ILE A 2 24.49 -32.64 13.70
CA ILE A 2 23.04 -32.86 13.69
C ILE A 2 22.44 -31.73 12.87
N ASN A 3 21.74 -32.07 11.77
CA ASN A 3 21.03 -31.05 10.97
C ASN A 3 19.96 -30.42 11.88
N PRO A 4 19.93 -29.11 12.14
CA PRO A 4 18.99 -28.51 13.05
C PRO A 4 17.55 -28.77 12.54
N THR A 5 16.69 -29.24 13.44
CA THR A 5 15.28 -29.55 13.10
C THR A 5 14.60 -28.29 12.60
N THR A 6 14.05 -28.34 11.38
CA THR A 6 13.28 -27.26 10.76
C THR A 6 11.78 -27.55 10.91
N THR A 7 11.08 -26.68 11.64
CA THR A 7 9.63 -26.73 11.81
C THR A 7 8.96 -25.56 11.11
N VAL A 8 7.87 -25.80 10.37
CA VAL A 8 6.98 -24.74 9.85
C VAL A 8 5.62 -24.92 10.50
N ARG A 9 5.14 -23.87 11.17
CA ARG A 9 3.88 -23.87 11.89
C ARG A 9 3.10 -22.55 11.73
N GLY A 10 1.89 -22.47 12.20
CA GLY A 10 1.16 -21.22 12.34
C GLY A 10 1.79 -20.33 13.41
N PHE A 11 1.44 -19.05 13.37
CA PHE A 11 1.80 -18.06 14.39
C PHE A 11 1.18 -18.42 15.74
N ALA A 12 1.90 -18.18 16.81
CA ALA A 12 1.46 -18.45 18.18
C ALA A 12 1.81 -17.29 19.12
N ALA A 13 1.19 -17.27 20.28
CA ALA A 13 1.53 -16.30 21.33
C ALA A 13 3.02 -16.35 21.68
N GLY A 14 3.64 -15.18 21.79
CA GLY A 14 5.09 -15.05 22.04
C GLY A 14 5.95 -14.93 20.78
N ASP A 15 5.39 -15.17 19.58
CA ASP A 15 6.13 -15.13 18.32
C ASP A 15 6.43 -13.71 17.82
N GLU A 16 5.73 -12.70 18.27
CA GLU A 16 5.81 -11.33 17.77
C GLU A 16 7.24 -10.76 17.76
N GLY A 17 7.88 -10.72 18.92
CA GLY A 17 9.23 -10.17 19.06
C GLY A 17 10.28 -10.91 18.21
N PRO A 18 10.37 -12.25 18.32
CA PRO A 18 11.25 -13.06 17.47
C PRO A 18 10.98 -12.89 15.96
N LEU A 19 9.71 -12.77 15.53
CA LEU A 19 9.35 -12.56 14.13
C LEU A 19 9.84 -11.19 13.64
N VAL A 20 9.62 -10.11 14.41
CA VAL A 20 10.10 -8.76 14.06
C VAL A 20 11.63 -8.74 13.97
N ALA A 21 12.33 -9.38 14.89
CA ALA A 21 13.80 -9.48 14.86
C ALA A 21 14.29 -10.23 13.60
N ALA A 22 13.66 -11.34 13.25
CA ALA A 22 13.98 -12.11 12.04
C ALA A 22 13.62 -11.33 10.77
N TRP A 23 12.49 -10.59 10.76
CA TRP A 23 12.09 -9.71 9.66
C TRP A 23 13.17 -8.68 9.37
N ASN A 24 13.62 -7.93 10.37
CA ASN A 24 14.59 -6.86 10.19
C ASN A 24 15.98 -7.37 9.73
N ARG A 25 16.32 -8.62 10.02
CA ARG A 25 17.48 -9.29 9.41
C ARG A 25 17.20 -9.73 7.96
N GLY A 26 16.00 -10.22 7.69
CA GLY A 26 15.60 -10.76 6.39
C GLY A 26 15.24 -9.70 5.35
N MET A 27 14.73 -8.55 5.80
CA MET A 27 14.25 -7.44 4.96
C MET A 27 14.83 -6.09 5.43
N PRO A 28 16.14 -5.91 5.43
CA PRO A 28 16.78 -4.71 6.00
C PRO A 28 16.43 -3.41 5.25
N ALA A 29 16.03 -3.49 3.99
CA ALA A 29 15.57 -2.33 3.23
C ALA A 29 14.12 -1.90 3.60
N ASP A 30 13.35 -2.79 4.23
CA ASP A 30 11.96 -2.55 4.64
C ASP A 30 11.77 -3.04 6.09
N PRO A 31 12.42 -2.39 7.06
CA PRO A 31 12.34 -2.78 8.46
C PRO A 31 10.92 -2.58 9.00
N THR A 32 10.57 -3.37 10.00
CA THR A 32 9.28 -3.27 10.68
C THR A 32 9.44 -3.10 12.19
N THR A 33 8.35 -2.76 12.84
CA THR A 33 8.25 -2.66 14.31
C THR A 33 7.14 -3.56 14.84
N SER A 34 7.17 -3.87 16.14
CA SER A 34 6.07 -4.59 16.79
C SER A 34 4.74 -3.84 16.67
N GLY A 35 4.76 -2.51 16.77
CA GLY A 35 3.56 -1.68 16.55
C GLY A 35 2.99 -1.88 15.16
N TRP A 36 3.84 -1.80 14.12
CA TRP A 36 3.39 -2.02 12.74
C TRP A 36 2.83 -3.44 12.54
N LEU A 37 3.52 -4.47 13.05
CA LEU A 37 3.06 -5.85 12.93
C LEU A 37 1.70 -6.06 13.62
N ARG A 38 1.50 -5.47 14.79
CA ARG A 38 0.20 -5.51 15.49
C ARG A 38 -0.89 -4.85 14.66
N ASP A 39 -0.69 -3.61 14.26
CA ASP A 39 -1.72 -2.80 13.59
C ASP A 39 -2.10 -3.35 12.21
N CYS A 40 -1.11 -3.78 11.43
CA CYS A 40 -1.34 -4.17 10.04
C CYS A 40 -1.54 -5.68 9.82
N VAL A 41 -1.20 -6.50 10.83
CA VAL A 41 -1.31 -7.97 10.71
C VAL A 41 -2.16 -8.55 11.82
N LEU A 42 -1.72 -8.43 13.09
CA LEU A 42 -2.36 -9.16 14.19
C LEU A 42 -3.76 -8.61 14.56
N LEU A 43 -3.98 -7.31 14.38
CA LEU A 43 -5.27 -6.63 14.62
C LEU A 43 -6.11 -6.46 13.35
N ASP A 44 -5.61 -6.94 12.19
CA ASP A 44 -6.43 -6.99 10.97
C ASP A 44 -7.62 -7.94 11.21
N PRO A 45 -8.88 -7.53 10.95
CA PRO A 45 -10.04 -8.40 11.13
C PRO A 45 -10.03 -9.66 10.24
N ASN A 46 -9.15 -9.71 9.24
CA ASN A 46 -8.93 -10.86 8.38
C ASN A 46 -7.75 -11.75 8.84
N PHE A 47 -7.12 -11.41 9.98
CA PHE A 47 -5.99 -12.18 10.50
C PHE A 47 -6.41 -13.60 10.88
N ASP A 48 -5.66 -14.57 10.38
CA ASP A 48 -5.78 -15.98 10.75
C ASP A 48 -4.37 -16.48 11.14
N PRO A 49 -4.14 -16.87 12.40
CA PRO A 49 -2.81 -17.30 12.85
C PRO A 49 -2.28 -18.52 12.10
N VAL A 50 -3.19 -19.36 11.55
CA VAL A 50 -2.79 -20.49 10.70
C VAL A 50 -2.26 -20.02 9.35
N GLY A 51 -2.72 -18.89 8.84
CA GLY A 51 -2.24 -18.28 7.59
C GLY A 51 -0.87 -17.65 7.69
N LEU A 52 -0.46 -17.20 8.88
CA LEU A 52 0.91 -16.68 9.11
C LEU A 52 1.84 -17.85 9.42
N ARG A 53 2.49 -18.38 8.38
CA ARG A 53 3.40 -19.54 8.48
C ARG A 53 4.77 -19.08 8.94
N VAL A 54 5.23 -19.60 10.06
CA VAL A 54 6.52 -19.29 10.69
C VAL A 54 7.45 -20.48 10.60
N ALA A 55 8.69 -20.26 10.16
CA ALA A 55 9.76 -21.25 10.18
C ALA A 55 10.69 -21.05 11.38
N VAL A 56 10.93 -22.13 12.10
CA VAL A 56 11.87 -22.20 13.23
C VAL A 56 12.93 -23.26 12.92
N VAL A 57 14.20 -22.89 13.04
CA VAL A 57 15.35 -23.77 12.78
C VAL A 57 16.24 -23.77 14.03
N GLY A 58 16.39 -24.94 14.65
CA GLY A 58 17.18 -25.04 15.90
C GLY A 58 16.68 -24.18 17.06
N GLY A 59 15.39 -23.83 17.08
CA GLY A 59 14.80 -22.94 18.10
C GLY A 59 14.77 -21.47 17.71
N GLU A 60 15.40 -21.05 16.62
CA GLU A 60 15.46 -19.67 16.15
C GLU A 60 14.45 -19.41 15.02
N PHE A 61 13.87 -18.20 14.99
CA PHE A 61 13.02 -17.75 13.89
C PHE A 61 13.84 -17.53 12.63
N ALA A 62 13.55 -18.34 11.61
CA ALA A 62 14.27 -18.38 10.34
C ALA A 62 13.57 -17.65 9.20
N GLY A 63 12.26 -17.39 9.33
CA GLY A 63 11.48 -16.71 8.31
C GLY A 63 9.99 -16.90 8.47
N CYS A 64 9.22 -16.26 7.61
CA CYS A 64 7.77 -16.47 7.54
C CYS A 64 7.22 -16.21 6.13
N ALA A 65 5.97 -16.65 5.89
CA ALA A 65 5.10 -16.22 4.81
C ALA A 65 3.68 -16.04 5.35
N TYR A 66 3.01 -14.97 4.95
CA TYR A 66 1.66 -14.67 5.38
C TYR A 66 0.65 -14.86 4.25
N GLY A 67 -0.22 -15.87 4.37
CA GLY A 67 -1.39 -16.04 3.53
C GLY A 67 -2.61 -15.45 4.22
N VAL A 68 -3.29 -14.51 3.55
CA VAL A 68 -4.49 -13.85 4.07
C VAL A 68 -5.65 -13.92 3.07
N ARG A 69 -6.86 -14.01 3.58
CA ARG A 69 -8.12 -13.95 2.84
C ARG A 69 -9.10 -13.05 3.56
N ARG A 70 -10.06 -12.46 2.86
CA ARG A 70 -11.07 -11.67 3.54
C ARG A 70 -12.01 -12.56 4.33
N LEU A 71 -12.20 -12.20 5.59
CA LEU A 71 -13.22 -12.69 6.52
C LEU A 71 -14.30 -11.63 6.72
N VAL A 72 -13.93 -10.35 6.53
CA VAL A 72 -14.83 -9.20 6.51
C VAL A 72 -14.58 -8.40 5.22
N PRO A 73 -15.61 -7.77 4.64
CA PRO A 73 -15.45 -6.91 3.47
C PRO A 73 -14.49 -5.74 3.73
N LEU A 74 -13.81 -5.28 2.67
CA LEU A 74 -12.97 -4.07 2.75
C LEU A 74 -13.80 -2.83 3.09
N ALA A 75 -14.97 -2.71 2.46
CA ALA A 75 -15.92 -1.64 2.66
C ALA A 75 -17.35 -2.20 2.62
N PRO A 76 -18.36 -1.48 3.14
CA PRO A 76 -19.76 -1.95 3.12
C PRO A 76 -20.30 -2.29 1.72
N SER A 77 -19.69 -1.73 0.67
CA SER A 77 -20.08 -1.93 -0.72
C SER A 77 -19.32 -3.04 -1.44
N THR A 78 -18.38 -3.72 -0.76
CA THR A 78 -17.56 -4.80 -1.35
C THR A 78 -17.98 -6.16 -0.81
N ASP A 79 -17.64 -7.23 -1.54
CA ASP A 79 -17.78 -8.60 -1.10
C ASP A 79 -16.51 -9.14 -0.39
N LEU A 80 -16.50 -10.42 -0.10
CA LEU A 80 -15.36 -11.12 0.52
C LEU A 80 -14.29 -11.56 -0.48
N GLU A 81 -14.41 -11.21 -1.76
CA GLU A 81 -13.51 -11.64 -2.83
C GLU A 81 -13.22 -13.16 -2.76
N PRO A 82 -14.25 -14.01 -2.85
CA PRO A 82 -14.17 -15.42 -2.42
C PRO A 82 -13.18 -16.27 -3.23
N GLY A 83 -12.80 -15.85 -4.43
CA GLY A 83 -11.79 -16.54 -5.25
C GLY A 83 -10.35 -16.05 -5.01
N ILE A 84 -10.16 -14.94 -4.27
CA ILE A 84 -8.88 -14.26 -4.16
C ILE A 84 -8.28 -14.47 -2.76
N GLY A 85 -6.98 -14.72 -2.72
CA GLY A 85 -6.14 -14.68 -1.53
C GLY A 85 -4.89 -13.86 -1.79
N TRP A 86 -4.23 -13.44 -0.74
CA TRP A 86 -3.01 -12.63 -0.83
C TRP A 86 -1.88 -13.25 -0.03
N ILE A 87 -0.65 -13.00 -0.49
CA ILE A 87 0.58 -13.18 0.29
C ILE A 87 1.21 -11.79 0.42
N PRO A 88 0.87 -11.00 1.46
CA PRO A 88 1.37 -9.64 1.63
C PRO A 88 2.89 -9.54 1.76
N PHE A 89 3.51 -10.57 2.33
CA PHE A 89 4.96 -10.67 2.50
C PHE A 89 5.41 -12.10 2.75
N PHE A 90 6.67 -12.36 2.44
CA PHE A 90 7.45 -13.48 2.96
C PHE A 90 8.91 -13.08 3.05
N PHE A 91 9.64 -13.69 3.96
CA PHE A 91 11.09 -13.53 4.05
C PHE A 91 11.75 -14.77 4.66
N VAL A 92 13.07 -14.87 4.44
CA VAL A 92 13.95 -15.80 5.14
C VAL A 92 15.17 -15.03 5.62
N ALA A 93 15.51 -15.21 6.89
CA ALA A 93 16.70 -14.62 7.49
C ALA A 93 17.96 -15.08 6.74
N PRO A 94 18.96 -14.21 6.54
CA PRO A 94 20.11 -14.49 5.65
C PRO A 94 20.81 -15.82 5.93
N GLU A 95 21.00 -16.15 7.19
CA GLU A 95 21.67 -17.37 7.65
C GLU A 95 20.96 -18.68 7.30
N HIS A 96 19.68 -18.60 6.89
CA HIS A 96 18.83 -19.75 6.51
C HIS A 96 18.48 -19.79 5.02
N ARG A 97 19.00 -18.87 4.21
CA ARG A 97 18.75 -18.82 2.76
C ARG A 97 19.47 -19.97 2.01
N GLY A 98 19.09 -20.16 0.76
CA GLY A 98 19.72 -21.17 -0.12
C GLY A 98 19.37 -22.63 0.18
N ARG A 99 18.50 -22.90 1.16
CA ARG A 99 18.14 -24.25 1.64
C ARG A 99 16.68 -24.65 1.34
N GLY A 100 16.02 -23.96 0.42
CA GLY A 100 14.63 -24.26 0.03
C GLY A 100 13.57 -23.71 0.99
N LEU A 101 13.95 -23.08 2.11
CA LEU A 101 13.01 -22.65 3.14
C LEU A 101 12.00 -21.62 2.63
N GLY A 102 12.43 -20.65 1.80
CA GLY A 102 11.53 -19.65 1.22
C GLY A 102 10.46 -20.29 0.32
N ARG A 103 10.84 -21.28 -0.51
CA ARG A 103 9.88 -22.05 -1.32
C ARG A 103 8.85 -22.73 -0.42
N ARG A 104 9.31 -23.47 0.59
CA ARG A 104 8.44 -24.19 1.53
C ARG A 104 7.45 -23.24 2.22
N LEU A 105 7.90 -22.08 2.70
CA LEU A 105 7.04 -21.09 3.35
C LEU A 105 5.96 -20.56 2.43
N VAL A 106 6.30 -20.19 1.18
CA VAL A 106 5.32 -19.71 0.20
C VAL A 106 4.35 -20.84 -0.19
N GLU A 107 4.83 -22.07 -0.41
CA GLU A 107 3.97 -23.23 -0.69
C GLU A 107 2.99 -23.55 0.46
N GLU A 108 3.43 -23.40 1.71
CA GLU A 108 2.55 -23.55 2.90
C GLU A 108 1.46 -22.45 2.97
N ALA A 109 1.81 -21.19 2.63
CA ALA A 109 0.83 -20.11 2.53
C ALA A 109 -0.15 -20.35 1.37
N LEU A 110 0.33 -20.81 0.21
CA LEU A 110 -0.52 -21.20 -0.93
C LEU A 110 -1.45 -22.36 -0.56
N ALA A 111 -0.95 -23.38 0.13
CA ALA A 111 -1.77 -24.51 0.61
C ALA A 111 -2.82 -24.06 1.62
N PHE A 112 -2.53 -23.10 2.50
CA PHE A 112 -3.51 -22.49 3.39
C PHE A 112 -4.61 -21.80 2.57
N LEU A 113 -4.29 -20.99 1.60
CA LEU A 113 -5.24 -20.29 0.74
C LEU A 113 -6.09 -21.26 -0.09
N ALA A 114 -5.47 -22.30 -0.66
CA ALA A 114 -6.17 -23.34 -1.44
C ALA A 114 -7.19 -24.10 -0.59
N ARG A 115 -6.87 -24.49 0.65
CA ARG A 115 -7.81 -25.13 1.58
C ARG A 115 -9.04 -24.27 1.90
N HIS A 116 -8.93 -22.95 1.71
CA HIS A 116 -10.04 -22.00 1.86
C HIS A 116 -10.68 -21.59 0.52
N GLY A 117 -10.45 -22.37 -0.55
CA GLY A 117 -11.07 -22.15 -1.86
C GLY A 117 -10.52 -20.96 -2.65
N ARG A 118 -9.34 -20.43 -2.28
CA ARG A 118 -8.71 -19.31 -3.02
C ARG A 118 -7.94 -19.85 -4.21
N THR A 119 -8.45 -19.60 -5.41
CA THR A 119 -7.86 -20.10 -6.67
C THR A 119 -6.95 -19.07 -7.32
N THR A 120 -7.11 -17.80 -6.98
CA THR A 120 -6.24 -16.71 -7.44
C THR A 120 -5.48 -16.15 -6.24
N VAL A 121 -4.15 -16.11 -6.33
CA VAL A 121 -3.31 -15.55 -5.27
C VAL A 121 -2.50 -14.39 -5.81
N GLU A 122 -2.62 -13.23 -5.16
CA GLU A 122 -1.83 -12.05 -5.46
C GLU A 122 -0.70 -11.88 -4.45
N PHE A 123 0.49 -11.58 -4.96
CA PHE A 123 1.61 -11.23 -4.11
C PHE A 123 1.62 -9.72 -3.88
N ALA A 124 1.52 -9.36 -2.63
CA ALA A 124 1.63 -8.07 -1.97
C ALA A 124 0.38 -7.17 -1.92
N PRO A 125 -0.48 -6.96 -2.94
CA PRO A 125 -1.44 -5.83 -2.95
C PRO A 125 -2.65 -6.00 -2.04
N TYR A 126 -2.44 -6.47 -0.82
CA TYR A 126 -3.51 -6.64 0.17
C TYR A 126 -3.87 -5.31 0.83
N THR A 127 -4.91 -4.64 0.35
CA THR A 127 -5.43 -3.40 0.96
C THR A 127 -6.32 -3.70 2.19
N PRO A 128 -6.29 -2.86 3.21
CA PRO A 128 -5.50 -1.63 3.34
C PRO A 128 -4.07 -1.86 3.89
N ASN A 129 -3.72 -3.08 4.27
CA ASN A 129 -2.56 -3.42 5.10
C ASN A 129 -1.40 -4.06 4.31
N TYR A 130 -1.15 -3.61 3.07
CA TYR A 130 0.05 -4.07 2.35
C TYR A 130 1.34 -3.44 2.93
N VAL A 131 2.43 -4.21 2.93
CA VAL A 131 3.79 -3.73 3.30
C VAL A 131 4.37 -2.93 2.15
N LEU A 132 4.42 -3.56 0.97
CA LEU A 132 4.86 -3.01 -0.30
C LEU A 132 3.78 -3.32 -1.34
N PRO A 133 3.67 -2.53 -2.43
CA PRO A 133 2.70 -2.80 -3.50
C PRO A 133 2.94 -4.10 -4.26
N GLY A 134 4.17 -4.57 -4.27
CA GLY A 134 4.65 -5.73 -5.01
C GLY A 134 6.06 -6.11 -4.58
N VAL A 135 6.69 -7.06 -5.28
CA VAL A 135 8.10 -7.36 -5.06
C VAL A 135 8.98 -6.35 -5.82
N ASP A 136 9.94 -5.78 -5.12
CA ASP A 136 10.99 -4.96 -5.71
C ASP A 136 12.12 -5.89 -6.18
N ALA A 137 12.20 -6.13 -7.48
CA ALA A 137 13.17 -7.05 -8.06
C ALA A 137 14.62 -6.55 -7.96
N ALA A 138 14.84 -5.24 -7.81
CA ALA A 138 16.17 -4.68 -7.62
C ALA A 138 16.68 -4.92 -6.19
N VAL A 139 15.78 -4.80 -5.20
CA VAL A 139 16.12 -4.97 -3.78
C VAL A 139 16.05 -6.45 -3.36
N TYR A 140 15.07 -7.20 -3.88
CA TYR A 140 14.80 -8.60 -3.53
C TYR A 140 14.80 -9.52 -4.75
N PRO A 141 15.90 -9.62 -5.51
CA PRO A 141 15.94 -10.39 -6.76
C PRO A 141 15.68 -11.89 -6.56
N ASP A 142 16.09 -12.45 -5.42
CA ASP A 142 15.86 -13.88 -5.13
C ASP A 142 14.38 -14.16 -4.83
N ALA A 143 13.68 -13.24 -4.17
CA ALA A 143 12.25 -13.35 -3.92
C ALA A 143 11.48 -13.27 -5.25
N TYR A 144 11.82 -12.33 -6.13
CA TYR A 144 11.22 -12.20 -7.45
C TYR A 144 11.38 -13.49 -8.27
N ARG A 145 12.63 -14.01 -8.39
CA ARG A 145 12.91 -15.28 -9.09
C ARG A 145 12.22 -16.48 -8.46
N LEU A 146 12.06 -16.50 -7.14
CA LEU A 146 11.33 -17.57 -6.48
C LEU A 146 9.84 -17.55 -6.85
N LEU A 147 9.21 -16.38 -6.82
CA LEU A 147 7.80 -16.22 -7.20
C LEU A 147 7.56 -16.63 -8.67
N GLU A 148 8.44 -16.22 -9.59
CA GLU A 148 8.38 -16.67 -11.01
C GLU A 148 8.46 -18.19 -11.14
N ARG A 149 9.37 -18.83 -10.43
CA ARG A 149 9.52 -20.32 -10.43
C ARG A 149 8.34 -21.04 -9.78
N LEU A 150 7.58 -20.37 -8.93
CA LEU A 150 6.32 -20.88 -8.36
C LEU A 150 5.12 -20.62 -9.29
N GLY A 151 5.34 -19.97 -10.43
CA GLY A 151 4.32 -19.73 -11.43
C GLY A 151 3.62 -18.37 -11.34
N PHE A 152 4.01 -17.52 -10.41
CA PHE A 152 3.52 -16.14 -10.39
C PHE A 152 3.96 -15.38 -11.65
N ARG A 153 3.06 -14.52 -12.15
CA ARG A 153 3.33 -13.64 -13.31
C ARG A 153 3.08 -12.20 -12.93
N THR A 154 3.93 -11.29 -13.38
CA THR A 154 3.74 -9.86 -13.20
C THR A 154 2.51 -9.38 -13.96
N LEU A 155 1.60 -8.71 -13.29
CA LEU A 155 0.41 -8.08 -13.85
C LEU A 155 0.73 -6.66 -14.32
N TYR A 156 1.36 -5.88 -13.47
CA TYR A 156 1.78 -4.49 -13.71
C TYR A 156 2.87 -4.08 -12.71
N THR A 157 3.52 -2.95 -12.99
CA THR A 157 4.67 -2.45 -12.24
C THR A 157 4.41 -1.04 -11.72
N PRO A 158 3.79 -0.87 -10.54
CA PRO A 158 3.66 0.43 -9.91
C PRO A 158 5.02 0.93 -9.40
N VAL A 159 5.11 2.25 -9.21
CA VAL A 159 6.29 2.90 -8.66
C VAL A 159 5.99 3.63 -7.36
N ALA A 160 6.97 3.64 -6.46
CA ALA A 160 7.03 4.61 -5.39
C ALA A 160 7.71 5.88 -5.90
N MET A 161 7.23 7.01 -5.45
CA MET A 161 7.86 8.30 -5.73
C MET A 161 7.95 9.11 -4.45
N ASP A 162 8.99 9.94 -4.36
CA ASP A 162 9.13 10.92 -3.32
C ASP A 162 9.55 12.29 -3.86
N ARG A 163 9.42 13.29 -3.02
CA ARG A 163 9.89 14.64 -3.27
C ARG A 163 10.31 15.31 -1.97
N THR A 164 11.44 16.00 -1.97
CA THR A 164 11.76 16.94 -0.90
C THR A 164 10.84 18.16 -0.97
N LEU A 165 10.35 18.60 0.18
CA LEU A 165 9.59 19.84 0.33
C LEU A 165 10.43 20.97 0.96
N VAL A 166 11.69 20.73 1.27
CA VAL A 166 12.60 21.77 1.77
C VAL A 166 12.73 22.84 0.70
N GLY A 167 12.43 24.11 1.08
CA GLY A 167 12.42 25.24 0.14
C GLY A 167 11.27 25.23 -0.88
N TYR A 168 10.34 24.30 -0.78
CA TYR A 168 9.19 24.28 -1.69
C TYR A 168 8.31 25.51 -1.50
N THR A 169 7.94 26.12 -2.62
CA THR A 169 6.89 27.15 -2.75
C THR A 169 6.00 26.80 -3.93
N MET A 170 4.72 27.10 -3.82
CA MET A 170 3.79 26.90 -4.93
C MET A 170 4.22 27.75 -6.13
N PRO A 171 4.42 27.18 -7.33
CA PRO A 171 4.78 27.94 -8.53
C PRO A 171 3.73 29.00 -8.89
N ASP A 172 4.17 30.14 -9.45
CA ASP A 172 3.28 31.22 -9.85
C ASP A 172 2.24 30.77 -10.87
N GLU A 173 2.63 29.96 -11.84
CA GLU A 173 1.74 29.39 -12.85
C GLU A 173 0.62 28.54 -12.24
N VAL A 174 0.85 27.91 -11.07
CA VAL A 174 -0.20 27.15 -10.36
C VAL A 174 -1.13 28.08 -9.62
N ARG A 175 -0.60 29.16 -9.03
CA ARG A 175 -1.42 30.21 -8.40
C ARG A 175 -2.34 30.89 -9.41
N GLU A 176 -1.81 31.23 -10.60
CA GLU A 176 -2.59 31.81 -11.69
C GLU A 176 -3.66 30.86 -12.23
N LEU A 177 -3.28 29.59 -12.42
CA LEU A 177 -4.24 28.53 -12.81
C LEU A 177 -5.34 28.37 -11.79
N ARG A 178 -5.02 28.33 -10.51
CA ARG A 178 -5.98 28.26 -9.42
C ARG A 178 -6.95 29.45 -9.46
N ALA A 179 -6.43 30.66 -9.55
CA ALA A 179 -7.25 31.86 -9.63
C ALA A 179 -8.16 31.87 -10.88
N ALA A 180 -7.70 31.34 -12.00
CA ALA A 180 -8.53 31.17 -13.20
C ALA A 180 -9.70 30.20 -12.97
N ARG A 181 -9.44 29.03 -12.35
CA ARG A 181 -10.49 28.06 -12.01
C ARG A 181 -11.47 28.61 -10.95
N GLU A 182 -10.99 29.38 -9.98
CA GLU A 182 -11.86 30.03 -9.01
C GLU A 182 -12.82 31.03 -9.67
N ARG A 183 -12.39 31.76 -10.69
CA ARG A 183 -13.29 32.63 -11.51
C ARG A 183 -14.31 31.82 -12.34
N GLU A 184 -14.03 30.57 -12.64
CA GLU A 184 -14.96 29.66 -13.32
C GLU A 184 -15.90 28.93 -12.34
N GLY A 185 -15.88 29.30 -11.05
CA GLY A 185 -16.77 28.75 -10.04
C GLY A 185 -16.23 27.53 -9.29
N TYR A 186 -14.96 27.16 -9.46
CA TYR A 186 -14.34 26.13 -8.63
C TYR A 186 -13.91 26.69 -7.27
N ALA A 187 -13.97 25.85 -6.25
CA ALA A 187 -13.42 26.14 -4.93
C ALA A 187 -12.41 25.06 -4.51
N PHE A 188 -11.29 25.47 -3.92
CA PHE A 188 -10.24 24.57 -3.42
C PHE A 188 -10.05 24.81 -1.92
N ARG A 189 -10.53 23.89 -1.10
CA ARG A 189 -10.61 24.05 0.37
C ARG A 189 -10.65 22.70 1.09
N ALA A 190 -10.62 22.74 2.41
CA ALA A 190 -11.04 21.57 3.20
C ALA A 190 -12.53 21.26 2.96
N PRO A 191 -12.95 19.99 3.01
CA PRO A 191 -14.35 19.64 2.94
C PRO A 191 -15.09 20.14 4.18
N ALA A 192 -16.34 20.58 4.01
CA ALA A 192 -17.23 20.79 5.14
C ALA A 192 -17.69 19.44 5.72
N ASP A 193 -18.08 19.42 7.01
CA ASP A 193 -18.49 18.17 7.69
C ASP A 193 -19.61 17.45 6.95
N GLY A 194 -20.60 18.17 6.44
CA GLY A 194 -21.70 17.61 5.66
C GLY A 194 -21.29 17.02 4.30
N GLU A 195 -20.12 17.36 3.78
CA GLU A 195 -19.61 16.87 2.50
C GLU A 195 -18.82 15.56 2.62
N LEU A 196 -18.41 15.16 3.82
CA LEU A 196 -17.62 13.94 4.04
C LEU A 196 -18.29 12.67 3.49
N PRO A 197 -19.61 12.44 3.69
CA PRO A 197 -20.27 11.27 3.09
C PRO A 197 -20.26 11.27 1.57
N GLU A 198 -20.40 12.45 0.93
CA GLU A 198 -20.28 12.59 -0.53
C GLU A 198 -18.87 12.28 -1.00
N LEU A 199 -17.85 12.85 -0.34
CA LEU A 199 -16.46 12.64 -0.65
C LEU A 199 -16.06 11.16 -0.55
N ILE A 200 -16.48 10.49 0.52
CA ILE A 200 -16.21 9.05 0.70
C ILE A 200 -16.86 8.23 -0.42
N ARG A 201 -18.12 8.53 -0.80
CA ARG A 201 -18.78 7.85 -1.92
C ARG A 201 -18.09 8.15 -3.25
N PHE A 202 -17.67 9.39 -3.48
CA PHE A 202 -16.95 9.80 -4.67
C PHE A 202 -15.61 9.05 -4.78
N ALA A 203 -14.81 9.05 -3.72
CA ALA A 203 -13.51 8.36 -3.69
C ALA A 203 -13.66 6.84 -3.91
N ALA A 204 -14.64 6.21 -3.23
CA ALA A 204 -14.88 4.77 -3.34
C ALA A 204 -15.47 4.37 -4.69
N GLY A 205 -16.42 5.13 -5.22
CA GLY A 205 -17.19 4.75 -6.40
C GLY A 205 -16.51 5.11 -7.73
N VAL A 206 -15.77 6.22 -7.77
CA VAL A 206 -15.08 6.65 -9.00
C VAL A 206 -13.69 6.03 -9.13
N PHE A 207 -13.03 5.74 -8.00
CA PHE A 207 -11.65 5.24 -7.98
C PHE A 207 -11.53 3.85 -7.35
N ASN A 208 -11.50 3.78 -6.02
CA ASN A 208 -11.25 2.53 -5.31
C ASN A 208 -11.93 2.54 -3.93
N PRO A 209 -12.63 1.46 -3.52
CA PRO A 209 -13.20 1.33 -2.19
C PRO A 209 -12.21 1.58 -1.05
N ASP A 210 -10.93 1.17 -1.22
CA ASP A 210 -9.85 1.45 -0.27
C ASP A 210 -9.64 2.96 -0.01
N TRP A 211 -9.79 3.79 -1.05
CA TRP A 211 -9.64 5.24 -0.91
C TRP A 211 -10.76 5.86 -0.07
N GLY A 212 -11.99 5.37 -0.26
CA GLY A 212 -13.12 5.78 0.59
C GLY A 212 -12.90 5.40 2.05
N GLU A 213 -12.40 4.20 2.31
CA GLU A 213 -12.09 3.74 3.67
C GLU A 213 -10.88 4.48 4.28
N ALA A 214 -9.86 4.79 3.50
CA ALA A 214 -8.73 5.61 3.96
C ALA A 214 -9.22 6.99 4.43
N ILE A 215 -10.07 7.66 3.63
CA ILE A 215 -10.68 8.95 4.01
C ILE A 215 -11.57 8.81 5.25
N ARG A 216 -12.37 7.74 5.34
CA ARG A 216 -13.24 7.47 6.49
C ARG A 216 -12.45 7.39 7.80
N ARG A 217 -11.29 6.75 7.77
CA ARG A 217 -10.43 6.48 8.93
C ARG A 217 -9.49 7.62 9.30
N MET A 218 -9.39 8.66 8.48
CA MET A 218 -8.52 9.80 8.80
C MET A 218 -8.91 10.43 10.14
N GLY A 219 -7.94 10.55 11.04
CA GLY A 219 -8.09 11.30 12.29
C GLY A 219 -8.08 12.81 12.06
N ASP A 220 -7.07 13.30 11.33
CA ASP A 220 -6.91 14.73 11.02
C ASP A 220 -7.55 15.09 9.68
N ARG A 221 -8.70 15.78 9.75
CA ARG A 221 -9.44 16.24 8.57
C ARG A 221 -8.85 17.50 7.93
N GLY A 222 -7.97 18.22 8.62
CA GLY A 222 -7.23 19.36 8.06
C GLY A 222 -6.29 18.99 6.91
N ARG A 223 -5.93 17.70 6.82
CA ARG A 223 -5.09 17.14 5.76
C ARG A 223 -5.85 16.65 4.53
N LEU A 224 -7.11 17.05 4.41
CA LEU A 224 -8.00 16.66 3.32
C LEU A 224 -8.42 17.92 2.55
N LEU A 225 -8.24 17.90 1.24
CA LEU A 225 -8.55 18.98 0.31
C LEU A 225 -9.56 18.50 -0.72
N VAL A 226 -10.48 19.35 -1.11
CA VAL A 226 -11.43 19.10 -2.19
C VAL A 226 -11.39 20.20 -3.25
N ALA A 227 -11.65 19.83 -4.50
CA ALA A 227 -12.07 20.72 -5.57
C ALA A 227 -13.56 20.56 -5.76
N VAL A 228 -14.31 21.67 -5.64
CA VAL A 228 -15.77 21.68 -5.68
C VAL A 228 -16.23 22.64 -6.78
N ARG A 229 -17.19 22.20 -7.59
CA ARG A 229 -17.99 23.01 -8.51
C ARG A 229 -19.35 22.36 -8.57
N GLU A 230 -20.38 22.97 -7.97
CA GLU A 230 -21.71 22.35 -7.75
C GLU A 230 -21.67 21.06 -6.92
N ARG A 231 -20.69 20.19 -7.14
CA ARG A 231 -20.39 18.95 -6.42
C ARG A 231 -18.88 18.77 -6.23
N ILE A 232 -18.47 17.78 -5.46
CA ILE A 232 -17.05 17.41 -5.35
C ILE A 232 -16.60 16.77 -6.68
N VAL A 233 -15.55 17.34 -7.28
CA VAL A 233 -14.97 16.89 -8.56
C VAL A 233 -13.51 16.48 -8.46
N GLY A 234 -12.91 16.62 -7.28
CA GLY A 234 -11.55 16.15 -7.01
C GLY A 234 -11.21 16.26 -5.54
N PHE A 235 -10.21 15.51 -5.12
CA PHE A 235 -9.70 15.55 -3.75
C PHE A 235 -8.22 15.18 -3.71
N ALA A 236 -7.56 15.59 -2.63
CA ALA A 236 -6.22 15.17 -2.25
C ALA A 236 -6.16 15.03 -0.73
N ALA A 237 -5.46 14.00 -0.26
CA ALA A 237 -5.21 13.78 1.15
C ALA A 237 -3.71 13.54 1.39
N TYR A 238 -3.26 13.75 2.62
CA TYR A 238 -1.97 13.26 3.13
C TYR A 238 -2.15 12.81 4.58
N GLY A 239 -1.34 11.86 5.02
CA GLY A 239 -1.53 11.24 6.34
C GLY A 239 -2.73 10.30 6.45
N ALA A 240 -3.43 9.99 5.35
CA ALA A 240 -4.61 9.11 5.38
C ALA A 240 -4.27 7.66 5.68
N TYR A 241 -3.06 7.25 5.38
CA TYR A 241 -2.60 5.88 5.61
C TYR A 241 -1.74 5.82 6.87
N ARG A 242 -2.32 5.30 7.97
CA ARG A 242 -1.66 5.10 9.27
C ARG A 242 -1.15 6.40 9.90
N GLU A 243 -1.80 7.52 9.60
CA GLU A 243 -1.47 8.84 10.15
C GLU A 243 0.01 9.25 9.92
N ILE A 244 0.66 8.68 8.88
CA ILE A 244 2.01 9.07 8.47
C ILE A 244 1.90 10.36 7.66
N PRO A 245 2.27 11.54 8.21
CA PRO A 245 1.89 12.82 7.62
C PRO A 245 2.55 13.09 6.28
N GLU A 246 3.77 12.57 6.03
CA GLU A 246 4.46 12.71 4.75
C GLU A 246 3.90 11.82 3.63
N ARG A 247 3.06 10.83 3.99
CA ARG A 247 2.46 9.93 3.00
C ARG A 247 1.30 10.61 2.29
N PHE A 248 1.54 11.01 1.04
CA PHE A 248 0.56 11.62 0.15
C PHE A 248 -0.40 10.56 -0.42
N GLY A 249 -1.66 10.95 -0.55
CA GLY A 249 -2.75 10.13 -1.06
C GLY A 249 -3.75 9.68 0.04
N PRO A 250 -4.95 9.24 -0.39
CA PRO A 250 -5.41 9.10 -1.76
C PRO A 250 -5.66 10.45 -2.45
N PHE A 251 -5.59 10.43 -3.80
CA PHE A 251 -5.70 11.62 -4.63
C PHE A 251 -6.40 11.30 -5.95
N GLY A 252 -7.40 12.07 -6.33
CA GLY A 252 -8.15 11.85 -7.54
C GLY A 252 -8.92 13.07 -8.05
N VAL A 253 -9.11 13.12 -9.37
CA VAL A 253 -9.95 14.11 -10.06
C VAL A 253 -10.92 13.36 -10.95
N ASP A 254 -12.19 13.76 -10.94
CA ASP A 254 -13.24 13.20 -11.78
C ASP A 254 -12.74 13.06 -13.24
N PRO A 255 -12.90 11.88 -13.85
CA PRO A 255 -12.53 11.69 -15.25
C PRO A 255 -13.12 12.74 -16.21
N ALA A 256 -14.33 13.27 -15.93
CA ALA A 256 -14.96 14.33 -16.71
C ALA A 256 -14.24 15.68 -16.62
N GLU A 257 -13.46 15.89 -15.57
CA GLU A 257 -12.70 17.13 -15.31
C GLU A 257 -11.22 17.02 -15.72
N ARG A 258 -10.84 15.96 -16.44
CA ARG A 258 -9.46 15.78 -16.91
C ARG A 258 -9.06 16.89 -17.90
N GLY A 259 -7.79 17.29 -17.84
CA GLY A 259 -7.27 18.38 -18.68
C GLY A 259 -7.52 19.79 -18.14
N THR A 260 -8.38 19.97 -17.13
CA THR A 260 -8.68 21.28 -16.53
C THR A 260 -7.58 21.81 -15.59
N GLY A 261 -6.63 20.97 -15.20
CA GLY A 261 -5.55 21.32 -14.28
C GLY A 261 -5.89 21.20 -12.78
N LEU A 262 -7.08 20.71 -12.42
CA LEU A 262 -7.48 20.54 -11.01
C LEU A 262 -6.52 19.64 -10.24
N GLY A 263 -6.02 18.57 -10.87
CA GLY A 263 -5.03 17.69 -10.24
C GLY A 263 -3.73 18.42 -9.90
N LYS A 264 -3.26 19.31 -10.78
CA LYS A 264 -2.07 20.13 -10.53
C LYS A 264 -2.31 21.06 -9.33
N ILE A 265 -3.46 21.73 -9.28
CA ILE A 265 -3.81 22.63 -8.17
C ILE A 265 -3.89 21.87 -6.85
N LEU A 266 -4.62 20.76 -6.80
CA LEU A 266 -4.78 19.95 -5.58
C LEU A 266 -3.45 19.38 -5.07
N LEU A 267 -2.60 18.85 -5.96
CA LEU A 267 -1.29 18.34 -5.58
C LEU A 267 -0.41 19.42 -4.96
N HIS A 268 -0.32 20.59 -5.61
CA HIS A 268 0.47 21.70 -5.12
C HIS A 268 -0.12 22.33 -3.84
N ALA A 269 -1.45 22.35 -3.69
CA ALA A 269 -2.10 22.78 -2.47
C ALA A 269 -1.80 21.83 -1.29
N ALA A 270 -1.82 20.50 -1.54
CA ALA A 270 -1.44 19.52 -0.53
C ALA A 270 0.03 19.70 -0.10
N MET A 271 0.96 19.85 -1.03
CA MET A 271 2.38 20.11 -0.72
C MET A 271 2.56 21.42 0.07
N THR A 272 1.75 22.45 -0.22
CA THR A 272 1.75 23.71 0.55
C THR A 272 1.27 23.48 1.99
N GLY A 273 0.19 22.70 2.18
CA GLY A 273 -0.31 22.30 3.50
C GLY A 273 0.75 21.50 4.29
N MET A 274 1.35 20.50 3.65
CA MET A 274 2.45 19.71 4.25
C MET A 274 3.62 20.61 4.70
N ARG A 275 4.00 21.60 3.91
CA ARG A 275 5.03 22.58 4.30
C ARG A 275 4.61 23.45 5.48
N ALA A 276 3.35 23.88 5.51
CA ALA A 276 2.81 24.67 6.62
C ALA A 276 2.81 23.91 7.95
N GLU A 277 2.67 22.56 7.90
CA GLU A 277 2.85 21.68 9.06
C GLU A 277 4.32 21.40 9.42
N GLY A 278 5.29 21.92 8.67
CA GLY A 278 6.70 21.68 8.91
C GLY A 278 7.26 20.39 8.30
N LEU A 279 6.50 19.70 7.46
CA LEU A 279 6.97 18.47 6.83
C LEU A 279 8.04 18.76 5.78
N HIS A 280 9.04 17.88 5.70
CA HIS A 280 10.20 18.06 4.83
C HIS A 280 10.15 17.20 3.57
N GLY A 281 9.25 16.25 3.48
CA GLY A 281 9.09 15.34 2.35
C GLY A 281 7.64 15.03 2.05
N SER A 282 7.39 14.54 0.84
CA SER A 282 6.12 13.96 0.42
C SER A 282 6.40 12.71 -0.39
N TRP A 283 5.77 11.59 -0.06
CA TRP A 283 6.00 10.32 -0.73
C TRP A 283 4.74 9.45 -0.80
N PHE A 284 4.75 8.53 -1.75
CA PHE A 284 3.73 7.47 -1.86
C PHE A 284 4.34 6.21 -2.49
N LEU A 285 3.66 5.08 -2.31
CA LEU A 285 4.17 3.77 -2.75
C LEU A 285 3.59 3.28 -4.07
N TRP A 286 2.53 3.91 -4.59
CA TRP A 286 1.77 3.29 -5.68
C TRP A 286 1.21 4.30 -6.68
N THR A 287 1.83 4.35 -7.85
CA THR A 287 1.29 5.03 -9.04
C THR A 287 1.81 4.34 -10.31
N GLY A 288 1.18 4.61 -11.44
CA GLY A 288 1.75 4.25 -12.75
C GLY A 288 2.83 5.24 -13.14
N GLU A 289 4.00 4.77 -13.58
CA GLU A 289 5.14 5.62 -13.94
C GLU A 289 4.84 6.54 -15.14
N THR A 290 4.26 5.98 -16.20
CA THR A 290 4.07 6.67 -17.50
C THR A 290 2.64 7.18 -17.75
N GLY A 291 1.72 6.96 -16.83
CA GLY A 291 0.34 7.41 -16.95
C GLY A 291 0.16 8.89 -16.61
N PRO A 292 -1.07 9.43 -16.77
CA PRO A 292 -1.36 10.84 -16.45
C PRO A 292 -0.96 11.26 -15.04
N ALA A 293 -1.13 10.37 -14.04
CA ALA A 293 -0.74 10.63 -12.66
C ALA A 293 0.78 10.67 -12.51
N GLY A 294 1.52 9.69 -13.06
CA GLY A 294 2.99 9.67 -13.01
C GLY A 294 3.59 10.92 -13.65
N ASN A 295 3.10 11.31 -14.83
CA ASN A 295 3.53 12.54 -15.50
C ASN A 295 3.24 13.80 -14.67
N LEU A 296 2.11 13.84 -13.98
CA LEU A 296 1.77 14.95 -13.08
C LEU A 296 2.77 15.04 -11.93
N TYR A 297 3.07 13.92 -11.27
CA TYR A 297 4.02 13.87 -10.16
C TYR A 297 5.44 14.23 -10.61
N THR A 298 5.92 13.68 -11.72
CA THR A 298 7.26 14.01 -12.26
C THR A 298 7.39 15.51 -12.56
N ARG A 299 6.37 16.11 -13.19
CA ARG A 299 6.37 17.58 -13.45
C ARG A 299 6.28 18.39 -12.16
N ALA A 300 5.69 17.84 -11.12
CA ALA A 300 5.67 18.45 -9.79
C ALA A 300 6.97 18.17 -9.00
N GLY A 301 7.99 17.56 -9.59
CA GLY A 301 9.31 17.33 -9.00
C GLY A 301 9.40 16.09 -8.10
N TYR A 302 8.50 15.14 -8.22
CA TYR A 302 8.65 13.81 -7.63
C TYR A 302 9.57 12.95 -8.48
N GLU A 303 10.37 12.13 -7.82
CA GLU A 303 11.30 11.19 -8.44
C GLU A 303 10.91 9.75 -8.11
N VAL A 304 11.12 8.85 -9.07
CA VAL A 304 10.88 7.41 -8.85
C VAL A 304 11.97 6.86 -7.96
N THR A 305 11.60 6.35 -6.80
CA THR A 305 12.52 5.77 -5.83
C THR A 305 12.56 4.24 -5.87
N ARG A 306 11.44 3.59 -6.20
CA ARG A 306 11.35 2.13 -6.28
C ARG A 306 10.35 1.70 -7.36
N ARG A 307 10.58 0.51 -7.92
CA ARG A 307 9.65 -0.17 -8.85
C ARG A 307 9.25 -1.51 -8.30
N PHE A 308 7.97 -1.82 -8.33
CA PHE A 308 7.42 -3.04 -7.78
C PHE A 308 6.75 -3.88 -8.86
N HIS A 309 6.83 -5.21 -8.72
CA HIS A 309 6.09 -6.15 -9.55
C HIS A 309 4.90 -6.67 -8.73
N VAL A 310 3.69 -6.25 -9.07
CA VAL A 310 2.47 -6.88 -8.58
C VAL A 310 2.32 -8.20 -9.33
N MET A 311 2.32 -9.30 -8.61
CA MET A 311 2.35 -10.62 -9.23
C MET A 311 1.12 -11.44 -8.84
N ARG A 312 0.67 -12.29 -9.76
CA ARG A 312 -0.50 -13.16 -9.57
C ARG A 312 -0.17 -14.60 -9.97
N LEU A 313 -0.68 -15.51 -9.18
CA LEU A 313 -0.76 -16.94 -9.48
C LEU A 313 -2.22 -17.36 -9.59
N VAL A 314 -2.57 -18.09 -10.65
CA VAL A 314 -3.84 -18.80 -10.77
C VAL A 314 -3.57 -20.28 -10.51
N GLN A 315 -4.14 -20.81 -9.43
CA GLN A 315 -4.01 -22.22 -9.07
C GLN A 315 -5.02 -23.04 -9.87
N PRO A 316 -4.65 -24.23 -10.35
CA PRO A 316 -5.63 -25.14 -10.92
C PRO A 316 -6.66 -25.53 -9.84
N ARG A 317 -7.91 -25.71 -10.28
CA ARG A 317 -9.01 -26.19 -9.40
C ARG A 317 -8.80 -27.62 -8.99
#